data_1e370e25b0043e16777850492c48f83c
#
_entry.id   1e370e25b0043e16777850492c48f83c
#
_cell.length_a   1.000
_cell.length_b   1.000
_cell.length_c   1.000
_cell.angle_alpha   90.00
_cell.angle_beta   90.00
_cell.angle_gamma   90.00
#
_symmetry.space_group_name_H-M   'P 1'
#
loop_
_entity.id
_entity.type
_entity.pdbx_description
1 polymer ?
#
loop_
_entity_poly.entity_id
_entity_poly.type
_entity_poly.pdbx_seq_one_letter_code
_entity_poly.pdbx_strand_id
1 'polypeptide(L)'
;RNRGMEIAVKSIEFAAAIGIRTVMIPGYDIYFGESTVETKLYFLENIRIMAEVAEREGVLLGFETMENEFMNTVGKAVHYVDRVNSPYLKIYPDAGNITNAAVLYKHDVCEDMLLGEGRLIALHLKETKPGIFREVPFLTGHVEFERVIKTAWKLGVRRYVTELWDVGQDSWKEDICFANQSMRKLLDAQE
;
A
#
# COMPACT_ATOMS: atom_id res chain seq x y z
N ARG A 1 -6.16 1.52 22.40
CA ARG A 1 -5.18 0.53 21.98
C ARG A 1 -5.80 -0.87 21.89
N ASN A 2 -6.35 -1.42 22.96
CA ASN A 2 -6.91 -2.78 23.00
C ASN A 2 -8.01 -2.99 21.95
N ARG A 3 -8.95 -2.01 21.82
CA ARG A 3 -10.04 -2.11 20.84
C ARG A 3 -9.53 -2.15 19.39
N GLY A 4 -8.47 -1.42 19.07
CA GLY A 4 -7.86 -1.46 17.73
C GLY A 4 -7.29 -2.85 17.41
N MET A 5 -6.62 -3.47 18.36
CA MET A 5 -6.09 -4.84 18.22
C MET A 5 -7.21 -5.89 18.09
N GLU A 6 -8.28 -5.76 18.88
CA GLU A 6 -9.46 -6.65 18.74
C GLU A 6 -10.08 -6.56 17.34
N ILE A 7 -10.20 -5.34 16.79
CA ILE A 7 -10.72 -5.15 15.43
C ILE A 7 -9.76 -5.76 14.40
N ALA A 8 -8.46 -5.55 14.54
CA ALA A 8 -7.47 -6.08 13.63
C ALA A 8 -7.48 -7.63 13.61
N VAL A 9 -7.51 -8.27 14.78
CA VAL A 9 -7.61 -9.74 14.90
C VAL A 9 -8.89 -10.24 14.24
N LYS A 10 -10.04 -9.66 14.57
CA LYS A 10 -11.34 -10.03 13.96
C LYS A 10 -11.37 -9.82 12.45
N SER A 11 -10.67 -8.81 11.93
CA SER A 11 -10.57 -8.58 10.49
C SER A 11 -9.79 -9.68 9.79
N ILE A 12 -8.71 -10.17 10.41
CA ILE A 12 -7.91 -11.29 9.89
C ILE A 12 -8.74 -12.59 9.91
N GLU A 13 -9.40 -12.89 11.03
CA GLU A 13 -10.27 -14.06 11.18
C GLU A 13 -11.45 -14.02 10.19
N PHE A 14 -12.08 -12.86 10.03
CA PHE A 14 -13.15 -12.67 9.05
C PHE A 14 -12.64 -12.87 7.61
N ALA A 15 -11.49 -12.31 7.26
CA ALA A 15 -10.87 -12.50 5.95
C ALA A 15 -10.64 -14.00 5.66
N ALA A 16 -10.08 -14.74 6.63
CA ALA A 16 -9.86 -16.17 6.52
C ALA A 16 -11.19 -16.93 6.31
N ALA A 17 -12.22 -16.60 7.10
CA ALA A 17 -13.52 -17.27 7.04
C ALA A 17 -14.24 -17.14 5.68
N ILE A 18 -14.06 -15.99 4.99
CA ILE A 18 -14.68 -15.75 3.68
C ILE A 18 -13.72 -16.02 2.49
N GLY A 19 -12.54 -16.59 2.77
CA GLY A 19 -11.58 -16.98 1.74
C GLY A 19 -10.66 -15.86 1.23
N ILE A 20 -10.69 -14.68 1.82
CA ILE A 20 -9.74 -13.59 1.53
C ILE A 20 -8.38 -13.95 2.11
N ARG A 21 -7.32 -13.84 1.30
CA ARG A 21 -5.96 -14.24 1.68
C ARG A 21 -4.98 -13.06 1.80
N THR A 22 -5.46 -11.84 1.64
CA THR A 22 -4.63 -10.64 1.79
C THR A 22 -5.43 -9.53 2.45
N VAL A 23 -4.91 -9.00 3.55
CA VAL A 23 -5.46 -7.85 4.27
C VAL A 23 -4.45 -6.71 4.18
N MET A 24 -4.88 -5.58 3.67
CA MET A 24 -4.09 -4.36 3.64
C MET A 24 -4.16 -3.65 5.00
N ILE A 25 -3.03 -3.14 5.45
CA ILE A 25 -2.89 -2.38 6.70
C ILE A 25 -2.33 -1.00 6.36
N PRO A 26 -3.06 0.09 6.63
CA PRO A 26 -2.53 1.42 6.42
C PRO A 26 -1.27 1.67 7.26
N GLY A 27 -0.25 2.23 6.65
CA GLY A 27 1.05 2.51 7.27
C GLY A 27 1.01 3.76 8.17
N TYR A 28 0.21 3.73 9.22
CA TYR A 28 0.17 4.77 10.27
C TYR A 28 0.51 4.16 11.62
N ASP A 29 1.48 4.76 12.33
CA ASP A 29 1.70 4.45 13.75
C ASP A 29 0.66 5.16 14.63
N ILE A 30 0.22 6.33 14.19
CA ILE A 30 -0.91 7.07 14.75
C ILE A 30 -1.60 7.86 13.64
N TYR A 31 -2.94 7.87 13.62
CA TYR A 31 -3.71 8.59 12.59
C TYR A 31 -4.02 10.03 13.01
N PHE A 32 -4.45 10.23 14.26
CA PHE A 32 -4.75 11.54 14.83
C PHE A 32 -3.75 11.86 15.94
N GLY A 33 -2.65 12.52 15.60
CA GLY A 33 -1.63 12.94 16.56
C GLY A 33 -0.22 12.97 15.98
N GLU A 34 0.75 13.21 16.82
CA GLU A 34 2.15 13.24 16.42
C GLU A 34 2.79 11.84 16.52
N SER A 35 3.54 11.46 15.50
CA SER A 35 4.36 10.26 15.52
C SER A 35 5.54 10.44 16.48
N THR A 36 5.66 9.56 17.45
CA THR A 36 6.71 9.58 18.47
C THR A 36 7.48 8.26 18.48
N VAL A 37 8.57 8.20 19.23
CA VAL A 37 9.30 6.96 19.46
C VAL A 37 8.38 5.91 20.10
N GLU A 38 7.54 6.34 21.03
CA GLU A 38 6.61 5.44 21.74
C GLU A 38 5.53 4.88 20.80
N THR A 39 4.90 5.72 19.94
CA THR A 39 3.90 5.26 18.98
C THR A 39 4.48 4.27 17.99
N LYS A 40 5.72 4.49 17.52
CA LYS A 40 6.45 3.58 16.63
C LYS A 40 6.76 2.23 17.29
N LEU A 41 7.12 2.23 18.57
CA LEU A 41 7.34 0.99 19.33
C LEU A 41 6.03 0.22 19.49
N TYR A 42 4.95 0.89 19.87
CA TYR A 42 3.63 0.26 19.97
C TYR A 42 3.13 -0.29 18.62
N PHE A 43 3.38 0.43 17.53
CA PHE A 43 3.08 -0.07 16.19
C PHE A 43 3.81 -1.38 15.93
N LEU A 44 5.12 -1.43 16.17
CA LEU A 44 5.94 -2.63 15.95
C LEU A 44 5.47 -3.83 16.79
N GLU A 45 5.14 -3.61 18.08
CA GLU A 45 4.60 -4.65 18.95
C GLU A 45 3.26 -5.19 18.43
N ASN A 46 2.34 -4.29 18.07
CA ASN A 46 1.02 -4.67 17.58
C ASN A 46 1.11 -5.45 16.26
N ILE A 47 1.98 -5.01 15.34
CA ILE A 47 2.16 -5.70 14.05
C ILE A 47 2.74 -7.11 14.23
N ARG A 48 3.63 -7.33 15.21
CA ARG A 48 4.11 -8.69 15.53
C ARG A 48 2.97 -9.61 15.92
N ILE A 49 2.10 -9.15 16.83
CA ILE A 49 0.91 -9.91 17.26
C ILE A 49 -0.03 -10.18 16.07
N MET A 50 -0.26 -9.17 15.23
CA MET A 50 -1.09 -9.34 14.03
C MET A 50 -0.48 -10.34 13.05
N ALA A 51 0.84 -10.32 12.86
CA ALA A 51 1.53 -11.26 11.97
C ALA A 51 1.43 -12.70 12.48
N GLU A 52 1.51 -12.93 13.79
CA GLU A 52 1.30 -14.26 14.40
C GLU A 52 -0.15 -14.77 14.19
N VAL A 53 -1.14 -13.88 14.31
CA VAL A 53 -2.54 -14.25 14.01
C VAL A 53 -2.69 -14.55 12.52
N ALA A 54 -2.15 -13.71 11.66
CA ALA A 54 -2.22 -13.86 10.21
C ALA A 54 -1.56 -15.17 9.73
N GLU A 55 -0.45 -15.57 10.35
CA GLU A 55 0.21 -16.84 10.09
C GLU A 55 -0.69 -18.04 10.43
N ARG A 56 -1.34 -18.02 11.59
CA ARG A 56 -2.27 -19.09 11.99
C ARG A 56 -3.48 -19.19 11.07
N GLU A 57 -3.99 -18.07 10.61
CA GLU A 57 -5.18 -18.00 9.74
C GLU A 57 -4.83 -18.16 8.23
N GLY A 58 -3.56 -18.20 7.86
CA GLY A 58 -3.11 -18.28 6.47
C GLY A 58 -3.46 -17.04 5.64
N VAL A 59 -3.43 -15.85 6.26
CA VAL A 59 -3.74 -14.56 5.65
C VAL A 59 -2.49 -13.70 5.58
N LEU A 60 -2.15 -13.17 4.41
CA LEU A 60 -1.05 -12.22 4.24
C LEU A 60 -1.48 -10.82 4.69
N LEU A 61 -0.63 -10.15 5.43
CA LEU A 61 -0.76 -8.74 5.74
C LEU A 61 0.15 -7.92 4.81
N GLY A 62 -0.36 -6.81 4.30
CA GLY A 62 0.41 -5.91 3.45
C GLY A 62 0.35 -4.48 3.94
N PHE A 63 1.51 -3.86 4.24
CA PHE A 63 1.56 -2.45 4.56
C PHE A 63 1.29 -1.59 3.32
N GLU A 64 0.27 -0.75 3.39
CA GLU A 64 0.11 0.32 2.44
C GLU A 64 1.06 1.47 2.80
N THR A 65 1.80 1.98 1.81
CA THR A 65 2.56 3.22 1.96
C THR A 65 1.59 4.41 1.93
N MET A 66 1.70 5.28 2.93
CA MET A 66 0.74 6.38 3.15
C MET A 66 1.36 7.75 2.81
N GLU A 67 0.58 8.81 2.95
CA GLU A 67 1.03 10.17 2.70
C GLU A 67 1.92 10.75 3.80
N ASN A 68 1.92 10.17 4.99
CA ASN A 68 2.66 10.68 6.14
C ASN A 68 4.11 10.19 6.17
N GLU A 69 4.97 10.92 6.89
CA GLU A 69 6.40 10.64 6.97
C GLU A 69 6.73 9.27 7.61
N PHE A 70 5.82 8.70 8.39
CA PHE A 70 6.06 7.43 9.08
C PHE A 70 6.30 6.27 8.09
N MET A 71 5.45 6.13 7.06
CA MET A 71 5.55 5.03 6.09
C MET A 71 5.17 5.47 4.67
N ASN A 72 5.82 6.50 4.13
CA ASN A 72 5.54 7.00 2.79
C ASN A 72 6.50 6.48 1.71
N THR A 73 7.43 5.58 2.05
CA THR A 73 8.33 4.92 1.10
C THR A 73 8.35 3.42 1.31
N VAL A 74 8.71 2.67 0.26
CA VAL A 74 8.90 1.21 0.36
C VAL A 74 10.04 0.89 1.31
N GLY A 75 11.14 1.65 1.28
CA GLY A 75 12.28 1.45 2.19
C GLY A 75 11.89 1.57 3.66
N LYS A 76 10.99 2.50 4.02
CA LYS A 76 10.48 2.60 5.41
C LYS A 76 9.62 1.40 5.79
N ALA A 77 8.79 0.89 4.88
CA ALA A 77 7.99 -0.32 5.11
C ALA A 77 8.87 -1.56 5.27
N VAL A 78 9.92 -1.69 4.45
CA VAL A 78 10.93 -2.77 4.56
C VAL A 78 11.53 -2.83 5.96
N HIS A 79 11.84 -1.68 6.57
CA HIS A 79 12.38 -1.64 7.93
C HIS A 79 11.48 -2.36 8.95
N TYR A 80 10.16 -2.21 8.85
CA TYR A 80 9.22 -2.89 9.75
C TYR A 80 9.05 -4.36 9.39
N VAL A 81 8.94 -4.69 8.10
CA VAL A 81 8.82 -6.08 7.64
C VAL A 81 10.03 -6.91 8.10
N ASP A 82 11.24 -6.38 7.95
CA ASP A 82 12.47 -7.07 8.36
C ASP A 82 12.57 -7.22 9.89
N ARG A 83 12.11 -6.24 10.67
CA ARG A 83 12.11 -6.32 12.14
C ARG A 83 11.07 -7.29 12.70
N VAL A 84 9.95 -7.45 12.01
CA VAL A 84 8.92 -8.46 12.38
C VAL A 84 9.38 -9.85 11.94
N ASN A 85 10.02 -9.94 10.78
CA ASN A 85 10.58 -11.16 10.21
C ASN A 85 9.56 -12.32 10.11
N SER A 86 8.34 -12.00 9.68
CA SER A 86 7.29 -12.98 9.41
C SER A 86 7.05 -13.10 7.90
N PRO A 87 6.93 -14.30 7.33
CA PRO A 87 6.56 -14.48 5.92
C PRO A 87 5.14 -13.98 5.60
N TYR A 88 4.31 -13.80 6.63
CA TYR A 88 2.93 -13.31 6.52
C TYR A 88 2.80 -11.78 6.58
N LEU A 89 3.90 -11.05 6.81
CA LEU A 89 3.92 -9.60 6.73
C LEU A 89 4.70 -9.15 5.50
N LYS A 90 4.06 -8.38 4.65
CA LYS A 90 4.55 -7.92 3.35
C LYS A 90 4.25 -6.43 3.16
N ILE A 91 4.50 -5.93 1.95
CA ILE A 91 4.26 -4.54 1.58
C ILE A 91 3.26 -4.49 0.43
N TYR A 92 2.34 -3.54 0.49
CA TYR A 92 1.33 -3.24 -0.50
C TYR A 92 1.45 -1.76 -0.87
N PRO A 93 2.45 -1.35 -1.68
CA PRO A 93 2.69 0.07 -1.94
C PRO A 93 1.51 0.72 -2.66
N ASP A 94 1.35 2.02 -2.45
CA ASP A 94 0.51 2.90 -3.25
C ASP A 94 1.37 3.74 -4.19
N ALA A 95 1.16 3.63 -5.49
CA ALA A 95 1.95 4.29 -6.53
C ALA A 95 1.97 5.81 -6.39
N GLY A 96 0.83 6.40 -6.05
CA GLY A 96 0.71 7.86 -5.87
C GLY A 96 1.45 8.35 -4.64
N ASN A 97 1.31 7.64 -3.52
CA ASN A 97 1.96 8.03 -2.26
C ASN A 97 3.48 7.94 -2.36
N ILE A 98 4.02 6.84 -2.93
CA ILE A 98 5.48 6.71 -3.12
C ILE A 98 6.03 7.69 -4.17
N THR A 99 5.23 8.07 -5.18
CA THR A 99 5.63 9.11 -6.15
C THR A 99 5.74 10.47 -5.47
N ASN A 100 4.79 10.85 -4.61
CA ASN A 100 4.89 12.06 -3.81
C ASN A 100 6.11 12.05 -2.87
N ALA A 101 6.38 10.91 -2.22
CA ALA A 101 7.57 10.74 -1.40
C ALA A 101 8.87 10.86 -2.22
N ALA A 102 8.91 10.30 -3.43
CA ALA A 102 10.05 10.42 -4.34
C ALA A 102 10.35 11.89 -4.69
N VAL A 103 9.31 12.69 -4.95
CA VAL A 103 9.46 14.15 -5.15
C VAL A 103 9.98 14.83 -3.88
N LEU A 104 9.40 14.51 -2.72
CA LEU A 104 9.78 15.10 -1.43
C LEU A 104 11.24 14.83 -1.08
N TYR A 105 11.69 13.58 -1.22
CA TYR A 105 13.03 13.15 -0.85
C TYR A 105 14.05 13.20 -2.01
N LYS A 106 13.63 13.60 -3.21
CA LYS A 106 14.46 13.72 -4.42
C LYS A 106 15.18 12.42 -4.78
N HIS A 107 14.43 11.31 -4.77
CA HIS A 107 14.91 10.01 -5.22
C HIS A 107 14.02 9.45 -6.35
N ASP A 108 14.44 8.37 -6.98
CA ASP A 108 13.65 7.68 -7.99
C ASP A 108 12.64 6.71 -7.34
N VAL A 109 11.38 6.76 -7.77
CA VAL A 109 10.31 5.92 -7.23
C VAL A 109 10.55 4.43 -7.49
N CYS A 110 11.15 4.09 -8.65
CA CYS A 110 11.43 2.70 -8.99
C CYS A 110 12.61 2.15 -8.17
N GLU A 111 13.61 2.98 -7.86
CA GLU A 111 14.70 2.59 -6.96
C GLU A 111 14.19 2.31 -5.54
N ASP A 112 13.26 3.12 -5.01
CA ASP A 112 12.62 2.83 -3.72
C ASP A 112 11.81 1.51 -3.78
N MET A 113 11.09 1.25 -4.87
CA MET A 113 10.37 -0.01 -5.05
C MET A 113 11.28 -1.23 -5.07
N LEU A 114 12.49 -1.13 -5.64
CA LEU A 114 13.48 -2.23 -5.68
C LEU A 114 13.94 -2.65 -4.27
N LEU A 115 13.92 -1.75 -3.28
CA LEU A 115 14.21 -2.10 -1.88
C LEU A 115 13.22 -3.14 -1.32
N GLY A 116 12.03 -3.21 -1.89
CA GLY A 116 10.99 -4.16 -1.52
C GLY A 116 11.06 -5.53 -2.21
N GLU A 117 12.14 -5.88 -2.90
CA GLU A 117 12.28 -7.16 -3.60
C GLU A 117 11.95 -8.35 -2.69
N GLY A 118 11.08 -9.26 -3.18
CA GLY A 118 10.58 -10.42 -2.43
C GLY A 118 9.57 -10.11 -1.31
N ARG A 119 9.24 -8.82 -1.09
CA ARG A 119 8.36 -8.35 -0.02
C ARG A 119 7.05 -7.72 -0.54
N LEU A 120 6.96 -7.38 -1.84
CA LEU A 120 5.77 -6.76 -2.42
C LEU A 120 4.72 -7.83 -2.77
N ILE A 121 3.45 -7.63 -2.37
CA ILE A 121 2.36 -8.58 -2.65
C ILE A 121 1.28 -8.03 -3.58
N ALA A 122 1.15 -6.72 -3.64
CA ALA A 122 0.18 -6.03 -4.49
C ALA A 122 0.63 -4.58 -4.69
N LEU A 123 -0.09 -3.83 -5.51
CA LEU A 123 0.15 -2.41 -5.75
C LEU A 123 -1.17 -1.66 -5.91
N HIS A 124 -1.37 -0.58 -5.16
CA HIS A 124 -2.39 0.41 -5.48
C HIS A 124 -1.92 1.29 -6.63
N LEU A 125 -2.79 1.45 -7.60
CA LEU A 125 -2.64 2.35 -8.72
C LEU A 125 -3.54 3.57 -8.44
N LYS A 126 -2.96 4.60 -7.88
CA LYS A 126 -3.60 5.87 -7.54
C LYS A 126 -2.88 7.00 -8.22
N GLU A 127 -3.65 7.94 -8.78
CA GLU A 127 -3.08 9.16 -9.34
C GLU A 127 -2.90 10.22 -8.25
N THR A 128 -1.84 11.00 -8.37
CA THR A 128 -1.53 12.10 -7.45
C THR A 128 -0.88 13.27 -8.21
N LYS A 129 -0.79 14.42 -7.53
CA LYS A 129 0.04 15.57 -7.95
C LYS A 129 0.99 15.95 -6.82
N PRO A 130 2.04 16.71 -7.07
CA PRO A 130 2.95 17.12 -6.00
C PRO A 130 2.20 17.74 -4.81
N GLY A 131 2.26 17.08 -3.64
CA GLY A 131 1.56 17.47 -2.42
C GLY A 131 0.05 17.24 -2.40
N ILE A 132 -0.54 16.65 -3.45
CA ILE A 132 -1.97 16.31 -3.53
C ILE A 132 -2.11 14.79 -3.67
N PHE A 133 -2.66 14.16 -2.64
CA PHE A 133 -2.68 12.70 -2.49
C PHE A 133 -4.00 12.03 -2.86
N ARG A 134 -5.07 12.81 -3.03
CA ARG A 134 -6.46 12.33 -3.22
C ARG A 134 -7.17 13.14 -4.29
N GLU A 135 -8.25 12.59 -4.83
CA GLU A 135 -9.17 13.29 -5.74
C GLU A 135 -8.50 13.77 -7.04
N VAL A 136 -7.43 13.10 -7.47
CA VAL A 136 -6.76 13.40 -8.75
C VAL A 136 -7.24 12.40 -9.79
N PRO A 137 -7.88 12.86 -10.88
CA PRO A 137 -8.31 11.96 -11.96
C PRO A 137 -7.13 11.24 -12.61
N PHE A 138 -7.32 9.98 -12.97
CA PHE A 138 -6.27 9.17 -13.61
C PHE A 138 -5.69 9.83 -14.86
N LEU A 139 -4.39 9.73 -15.01
CA LEU A 139 -3.57 10.29 -16.12
C LEU A 139 -3.57 11.83 -16.19
N THR A 140 -3.97 12.53 -15.12
CA THR A 140 -3.89 14.00 -15.04
C THR A 140 -2.85 14.49 -14.03
N GLY A 141 -2.16 13.57 -13.39
CA GLY A 141 -1.18 13.84 -12.35
C GLY A 141 0.27 13.63 -12.79
N HIS A 142 1.08 13.11 -11.88
CA HIS A 142 2.52 12.93 -12.07
C HIS A 142 3.00 11.48 -11.87
N VAL A 143 2.09 10.53 -11.67
CA VAL A 143 2.47 9.13 -11.50
C VAL A 143 2.86 8.54 -12.86
N GLU A 144 4.10 8.08 -12.97
CA GLU A 144 4.61 7.40 -14.16
C GLU A 144 4.17 5.92 -14.16
N PHE A 145 2.86 5.67 -14.36
CA PHE A 145 2.25 4.34 -14.25
C PHE A 145 2.99 3.26 -15.05
N GLU A 146 3.44 3.56 -16.26
CA GLU A 146 4.17 2.61 -17.09
C GLU A 146 5.46 2.14 -16.39
N ARG A 147 6.26 3.05 -15.85
CA ARG A 147 7.49 2.73 -15.13
C ARG A 147 7.21 1.95 -13.84
N VAL A 148 6.25 2.41 -13.06
CA VAL A 148 5.88 1.82 -11.77
C VAL A 148 5.33 0.41 -11.95
N ILE A 149 4.40 0.20 -12.91
CA ILE A 149 3.85 -1.11 -13.23
C ILE A 149 4.94 -2.07 -13.74
N LYS A 150 5.80 -1.61 -14.65
CA LYS A 150 6.92 -2.41 -15.17
C LYS A 150 7.87 -2.86 -14.06
N THR A 151 8.16 -1.96 -13.12
CA THR A 151 9.01 -2.29 -11.96
C THR A 151 8.33 -3.28 -11.04
N ALA A 152 7.07 -3.05 -10.68
CA ALA A 152 6.29 -3.97 -9.86
C ALA A 152 6.16 -5.37 -10.50
N TRP A 153 5.94 -5.41 -11.82
CA TRP A 153 5.86 -6.67 -12.58
C TRP A 153 7.16 -7.47 -12.51
N LYS A 154 8.30 -6.80 -12.70
CA LYS A 154 9.64 -7.41 -12.56
C LYS A 154 9.88 -7.94 -11.14
N LEU A 155 9.36 -7.26 -10.12
CA LEU A 155 9.42 -7.68 -8.72
C LEU A 155 8.41 -8.78 -8.35
N GLY A 156 7.68 -9.32 -9.32
CA GLY A 156 6.75 -10.43 -9.13
C GLY A 156 5.34 -10.02 -8.69
N VAL A 157 5.02 -8.74 -8.63
CA VAL A 157 3.65 -8.28 -8.30
C VAL A 157 2.69 -8.64 -9.43
N ARG A 158 1.56 -9.27 -9.08
CA ARG A 158 0.50 -9.69 -10.00
C ARG A 158 -0.90 -9.29 -9.54
N ARG A 159 -1.00 -8.50 -8.47
CA ARG A 159 -2.25 -7.95 -7.94
C ARG A 159 -2.17 -6.44 -7.97
N TYR A 160 -3.12 -5.83 -8.66
CA TYR A 160 -3.20 -4.38 -8.84
C TYR A 160 -4.62 -3.93 -8.55
N VAL A 161 -4.76 -2.83 -7.82
CA VAL A 161 -6.05 -2.22 -7.50
C VAL A 161 -6.00 -0.75 -7.88
N THR A 162 -6.91 -0.30 -8.73
CA THR A 162 -7.10 1.12 -9.00
C THR A 162 -7.82 1.76 -7.82
N GLU A 163 -7.23 2.78 -7.22
CA GLU A 163 -7.81 3.55 -6.14
C GLU A 163 -8.30 4.89 -6.66
N LEU A 164 -9.61 5.12 -6.55
CA LEU A 164 -10.27 6.36 -6.92
C LEU A 164 -11.06 6.89 -5.72
N TRP A 165 -11.18 8.21 -5.67
CA TRP A 165 -11.99 8.89 -4.67
C TRP A 165 -13.28 9.39 -5.31
N ASP A 166 -14.41 9.13 -4.67
CA ASP A 166 -15.69 9.71 -5.05
C ASP A 166 -15.72 11.16 -4.56
N VAL A 167 -15.83 12.08 -5.50
CA VAL A 167 -15.94 13.52 -5.24
C VAL A 167 -17.36 14.03 -5.51
N GLY A 168 -18.34 13.12 -5.60
CA GLY A 168 -19.75 13.42 -5.77
C GLY A 168 -20.16 13.78 -7.20
N GLN A 169 -19.34 13.46 -8.22
CA GLN A 169 -19.72 13.65 -9.62
C GLN A 169 -20.57 12.49 -10.15
N ASP A 170 -21.45 12.81 -11.10
CA ASP A 170 -22.30 11.79 -11.74
C ASP A 170 -21.50 10.81 -12.62
N SER A 171 -20.29 11.20 -13.05
CA SER A 171 -19.40 10.42 -13.95
C SER A 171 -18.56 9.34 -13.26
N TRP A 172 -18.81 9.02 -11.99
CA TRP A 172 -17.97 8.08 -11.23
C TRP A 172 -17.82 6.68 -11.89
N LYS A 173 -18.86 6.20 -12.60
CA LYS A 173 -18.79 4.91 -13.32
C LYS A 173 -17.86 4.98 -14.52
N GLU A 174 -17.95 6.06 -15.28
CA GLU A 174 -17.09 6.35 -16.42
C GLU A 174 -15.64 6.51 -15.96
N ASP A 175 -15.42 7.17 -14.83
CA ASP A 175 -14.08 7.36 -14.25
C ASP A 175 -13.45 6.02 -13.82
N ILE A 176 -14.22 5.13 -13.18
CA ILE A 176 -13.78 3.76 -12.86
C ILE A 176 -13.47 2.98 -14.13
N CYS A 177 -14.34 3.02 -15.14
CA CYS A 177 -14.12 2.35 -16.41
C CYS A 177 -12.86 2.85 -17.12
N PHE A 178 -12.65 4.17 -17.15
CA PHE A 178 -11.48 4.80 -17.75
C PHE A 178 -10.19 4.38 -17.04
N ALA A 179 -10.15 4.46 -15.71
CA ALA A 179 -8.99 4.05 -14.92
C ALA A 179 -8.67 2.57 -15.15
N ASN A 180 -9.68 1.68 -15.07
CA ASN A 180 -9.51 0.25 -15.29
C ASN A 180 -8.97 -0.06 -16.68
N GLN A 181 -9.57 0.50 -17.75
CA GLN A 181 -9.14 0.27 -19.12
C GLN A 181 -7.72 0.80 -19.38
N SER A 182 -7.38 1.96 -18.82
CA SER A 182 -6.06 2.56 -18.98
C SER A 182 -4.98 1.71 -18.30
N MET A 183 -5.22 1.28 -17.07
CA MET A 183 -4.26 0.45 -16.34
C MET A 183 -4.13 -0.96 -16.93
N ARG A 184 -5.22 -1.56 -17.41
CA ARG A 184 -5.15 -2.87 -18.09
C ARG A 184 -4.28 -2.84 -19.33
N LYS A 185 -4.35 -1.80 -20.16
CA LYS A 185 -3.45 -1.66 -21.32
C LYS A 185 -1.97 -1.71 -20.92
N LEU A 186 -1.62 -1.07 -19.80
CA LEU A 186 -0.24 -1.08 -19.30
C LEU A 186 0.14 -2.45 -18.70
N LEU A 187 -0.79 -3.13 -18.05
CA LEU A 187 -0.57 -4.47 -17.49
C LEU A 187 -0.44 -5.53 -18.58
N ASP A 188 -1.32 -5.52 -19.59
CA ASP A 188 -1.30 -6.44 -20.71
C ASP A 188 0.00 -6.31 -21.54
N ALA A 189 0.60 -5.12 -21.55
CA ALA A 189 1.88 -4.89 -22.20
C ALA A 189 3.09 -5.49 -21.44
N GLN A 190 2.90 -6.08 -20.25
CA GLN A 190 3.95 -6.74 -19.48
C GLN A 190 4.05 -8.25 -19.77
N GLU A 191 3.05 -8.83 -20.43
CA GLU A 191 3.04 -10.22 -20.88
C GLU A 191 3.80 -10.38 -22.19
#